data_980d4a49d79197ca03818e164e5a7f6a
#
_entry.id   980d4a49d79197ca03818e164e5a7f6a
#
_cell.length_a   1.000
_cell.length_b   1.000
_cell.length_c   1.000
_cell.angle_alpha   90.00
_cell.angle_beta   90.00
_cell.angle_gamma   90.00
#
_symmetry.space_group_name_H-M   'P 1'
#
loop_
_entity.id
_entity.type
_entity.pdbx_description
1 polymer ?
#
loop_
_entity_poly.entity_id
_entity_poly.type
_entity_poly.pdbx_seq_one_letter_code
_entity_poly.pdbx_strand_id
1 'polypeptide(L)'
;TGEYDKSMESGNQAIALMKEMGFNTYRFSIAWSRVFPDGVGEVNEKGIQFYRDLIDELLKNGIEPIVTLYHYDLPWALVEKYGGWLDRQVVEDFAYFSGYIINEFKDKVKLWTTINEQSIIVQYWTQKCFIPEEHRNNNQLRYQINHHMNLAHAIACKQVHELVPGGKVGAALGYSPIYPLTSKPEDMMAAQNAHDLRNALYLDIYFKGMYTKSAMIYLEKHGLAPR
;
A
#
# COMPACT_ATOMS: atom_id res chain seq x y z
N THR A 1 -10.75 25.79 7.92
CA THR A 1 -10.81 26.54 6.64
C THR A 1 -9.45 27.04 6.22
N GLY A 2 -8.72 27.84 7.02
CA GLY A 2 -7.45 28.43 6.62
C GLY A 2 -6.31 27.45 6.28
N GLU A 3 -6.24 26.29 6.92
CA GLU A 3 -5.25 25.24 6.59
C GLU A 3 -5.59 24.51 5.29
N TYR A 4 -6.87 24.25 5.06
CA TYR A 4 -7.35 23.66 3.81
C TYR A 4 -7.05 24.58 2.62
N ASP A 5 -7.38 25.86 2.73
CA ASP A 5 -7.18 26.84 1.67
C ASP A 5 -5.69 26.99 1.32
N LYS A 6 -4.81 27.05 2.33
CA LYS A 6 -3.35 27.07 2.13
C LYS A 6 -2.82 25.78 1.48
N SER A 7 -3.34 24.62 1.87
CA SER A 7 -2.94 23.34 1.28
C SER A 7 -3.34 23.26 -0.18
N MET A 8 -4.53 23.74 -0.53
CA MET A 8 -5.00 23.77 -1.93
C MET A 8 -4.24 24.81 -2.76
N GLU A 9 -3.93 25.99 -2.22
CA GLU A 9 -3.11 26.99 -2.90
C GLU A 9 -1.72 26.44 -3.23
N SER A 10 -1.06 25.79 -2.25
CA SER A 10 0.24 25.13 -2.46
C SER A 10 0.15 23.99 -3.46
N GLY A 11 -0.94 23.19 -3.43
CA GLY A 11 -1.21 22.11 -4.38
C GLY A 11 -1.35 22.65 -5.80
N ASN A 12 -2.11 23.71 -6.00
CA ASN A 12 -2.33 24.34 -7.31
C ASN A 12 -1.03 24.93 -7.88
N GLN A 13 -0.20 25.56 -7.04
CA GLN A 13 1.13 26.04 -7.44
C GLN A 13 2.04 24.90 -7.87
N ALA A 14 2.06 23.78 -7.13
CA ALA A 14 2.84 22.60 -7.48
C ALA A 14 2.37 21.98 -8.81
N ILE A 15 1.06 21.88 -9.05
CA ILE A 15 0.50 21.37 -10.31
C ILE A 15 0.88 22.28 -11.48
N ALA A 16 0.83 23.61 -11.31
CA ALA A 16 1.25 24.55 -12.34
C ALA A 16 2.73 24.36 -12.72
N LEU A 17 3.61 24.17 -11.73
CA LEU A 17 5.03 23.87 -11.95
C LEU A 17 5.23 22.52 -12.65
N MET A 18 4.51 21.46 -12.24
CA MET A 18 4.56 20.16 -12.92
C MET A 18 4.18 20.28 -14.40
N LYS A 19 3.15 21.06 -14.71
CA LYS A 19 2.73 21.32 -16.09
C LYS A 19 3.80 22.07 -16.87
N GLU A 20 4.41 23.10 -16.31
CA GLU A 20 5.49 23.86 -16.91
C GLU A 20 6.70 22.95 -17.20
N MET A 21 7.01 22.02 -16.28
CA MET A 21 8.07 21.01 -16.44
C MET A 21 7.74 19.91 -17.44
N GLY A 22 6.52 19.84 -17.98
CA GLY A 22 6.08 18.85 -18.95
C GLY A 22 5.69 17.51 -18.35
N PHE A 23 5.35 17.43 -17.05
CA PHE A 23 4.85 16.21 -16.43
C PHE A 23 3.46 15.87 -16.98
N ASN A 24 3.24 14.59 -17.27
CA ASN A 24 1.99 14.06 -17.79
C ASN A 24 1.27 13.14 -16.79
N THR A 25 1.94 12.76 -15.70
CA THR A 25 1.40 11.93 -14.64
C THR A 25 1.87 12.41 -13.27
N TYR A 26 1.02 12.24 -12.26
CA TYR A 26 1.38 12.52 -10.87
C TYR A 26 0.85 11.42 -9.96
N ARG A 27 1.75 10.78 -9.20
CA ARG A 27 1.40 9.78 -8.20
C ARG A 27 1.34 10.40 -6.82
N PHE A 28 0.21 10.21 -6.13
CA PHE A 28 0.02 10.62 -4.73
C PHE A 28 -0.79 9.59 -3.97
N SER A 29 -0.82 9.68 -2.65
CA SER A 29 -1.63 8.82 -1.79
C SER A 29 -2.81 9.56 -1.20
N ILE A 30 -3.89 8.82 -0.95
CA ILE A 30 -5.03 9.29 -0.17
C ILE A 30 -4.84 8.81 1.26
N ALA A 31 -4.69 9.74 2.20
CA ALA A 31 -4.49 9.41 3.61
C ALA A 31 -5.78 8.82 4.19
N TRP A 32 -5.71 7.54 4.61
CA TRP A 32 -6.85 6.81 5.18
C TRP A 32 -7.42 7.55 6.39
N SER A 33 -6.57 7.94 7.33
CA SER A 33 -6.96 8.68 8.53
C SER A 33 -7.56 10.07 8.26
N ARG A 34 -7.27 10.68 7.09
CA ARG A 34 -7.88 11.95 6.68
C ARG A 34 -9.32 11.78 6.23
N VAL A 35 -9.63 10.66 5.56
CA VAL A 35 -10.97 10.38 5.03
C VAL A 35 -11.85 9.70 6.09
N PHE A 36 -11.28 8.73 6.80
CA PHE A 36 -11.93 8.02 7.92
C PHE A 36 -11.04 8.13 9.16
N PRO A 37 -11.20 9.14 10.01
CA PRO A 37 -10.39 9.32 11.21
C PRO A 37 -10.41 8.09 12.14
N ASP A 38 -11.57 7.43 12.25
CA ASP A 38 -11.77 6.21 13.05
C ASP A 38 -11.51 4.91 12.27
N GLY A 39 -10.98 5.03 11.03
CA GLY A 39 -10.70 3.93 10.13
C GLY A 39 -11.87 3.49 9.27
N VAL A 40 -13.08 3.50 9.81
CA VAL A 40 -14.36 3.19 9.16
C VAL A 40 -15.46 4.10 9.69
N GLY A 41 -16.65 4.08 9.09
CA GLY A 41 -17.82 4.80 9.57
C GLY A 41 -18.03 6.14 8.90
N GLU A 42 -18.07 7.23 9.66
CA GLU A 42 -18.39 8.55 9.13
C GLU A 42 -17.22 9.13 8.29
N VAL A 43 -17.55 9.61 7.09
CA VAL A 43 -16.58 10.22 6.18
C VAL A 43 -16.27 11.65 6.64
N ASN A 44 -15.02 12.00 6.72
CA ASN A 44 -14.60 13.39 6.85
C ASN A 44 -14.74 14.10 5.50
N GLU A 45 -15.87 14.77 5.29
CA GLU A 45 -16.18 15.46 4.03
C GLU A 45 -15.12 16.50 3.62
N LYS A 46 -14.51 17.20 4.57
CA LYS A 46 -13.40 18.12 4.26
C LYS A 46 -12.15 17.38 3.80
N GLY A 47 -11.92 16.20 4.35
CA GLY A 47 -10.80 15.34 3.98
C GLY A 47 -10.92 14.80 2.55
N ILE A 48 -12.11 14.30 2.18
CA ILE A 48 -12.34 13.78 0.82
C ILE A 48 -12.44 14.91 -0.21
N GLN A 49 -13.00 16.06 0.17
CA GLN A 49 -13.10 17.22 -0.73
C GLN A 49 -11.73 17.70 -1.20
N PHE A 50 -10.71 17.67 -0.33
CA PHE A 50 -9.34 18.00 -0.72
C PHE A 50 -8.86 17.13 -1.90
N TYR A 51 -9.15 15.83 -1.90
CA TYR A 51 -8.76 14.93 -2.98
C TYR A 51 -9.60 15.10 -4.24
N ARG A 52 -10.90 15.47 -4.11
CA ARG A 52 -11.73 15.84 -5.25
C ARG A 52 -11.13 17.03 -6.00
N ASP A 53 -10.79 18.07 -5.27
CA ASP A 53 -10.23 19.29 -5.84
C ASP A 53 -8.84 19.06 -6.45
N LEU A 54 -7.99 18.26 -5.77
CA LEU A 54 -6.67 17.89 -6.27
C LEU A 54 -6.75 17.11 -7.59
N ILE A 55 -7.62 16.11 -7.67
CA ILE A 55 -7.79 15.29 -8.88
C ILE A 55 -8.36 16.13 -10.02
N ASP A 56 -9.33 16.98 -9.74
CA ASP A 56 -9.93 17.86 -10.75
C ASP A 56 -8.90 18.85 -11.31
N GLU A 57 -8.07 19.44 -10.47
CA GLU A 57 -7.03 20.37 -10.93
C GLU A 57 -5.93 19.64 -11.74
N LEU A 58 -5.54 18.41 -11.36
CA LEU A 58 -4.60 17.59 -12.15
C LEU A 58 -5.16 17.33 -13.55
N LEU A 59 -6.39 16.82 -13.65
CA LEU A 59 -7.04 16.50 -14.92
C LEU A 59 -7.22 17.74 -15.80
N LYS A 60 -7.62 18.87 -15.23
CA LYS A 60 -7.72 20.17 -15.93
C LYS A 60 -6.40 20.59 -16.55
N ASN A 61 -5.28 20.26 -15.93
CA ASN A 61 -3.94 20.53 -16.42
C ASN A 61 -3.37 19.44 -17.34
N GLY A 62 -4.12 18.40 -17.65
CA GLY A 62 -3.71 17.29 -18.52
C GLY A 62 -2.70 16.34 -17.85
N ILE A 63 -2.69 16.29 -16.51
CA ILE A 63 -1.83 15.41 -15.71
C ILE A 63 -2.68 14.24 -15.20
N GLU A 64 -2.31 13.03 -15.59
CA GLU A 64 -3.01 11.80 -15.21
C GLU A 64 -2.72 11.45 -13.74
N PRO A 65 -3.74 11.32 -12.87
CA PRO A 65 -3.53 10.93 -11.47
C PRO A 65 -3.24 9.43 -11.35
N ILE A 66 -2.22 9.08 -10.58
CA ILE A 66 -1.97 7.72 -10.10
C ILE A 66 -2.23 7.70 -8.60
N VAL A 67 -3.32 7.08 -8.17
CA VAL A 67 -3.74 7.10 -6.77
C VAL A 67 -3.20 5.89 -6.02
N THR A 68 -2.50 6.14 -4.91
CA THR A 68 -2.05 5.13 -3.96
C THR A 68 -3.02 5.08 -2.78
N LEU A 69 -3.59 3.89 -2.51
CA LEU A 69 -4.59 3.71 -1.46
C LEU A 69 -3.98 3.69 -0.05
N TYR A 70 -2.80 3.10 0.12
CA TYR A 70 -2.14 3.03 1.43
C TYR A 70 -0.66 3.39 1.34
N HIS A 71 -0.23 4.38 2.16
CA HIS A 71 1.16 4.83 2.22
C HIS A 71 1.58 5.11 3.67
N TYR A 72 1.53 4.07 4.53
CA TYR A 72 1.98 4.06 5.95
C TYR A 72 1.12 4.88 6.92
N ASP A 73 -0.09 5.21 6.55
CA ASP A 73 -0.99 6.14 7.24
C ASP A 73 -2.20 5.44 7.90
N LEU A 74 -1.93 4.29 8.54
CA LEU A 74 -2.95 3.52 9.26
C LEU A 74 -3.62 4.41 10.34
N PRO A 75 -4.95 4.51 10.37
CA PRO A 75 -5.66 5.22 11.41
C PRO A 75 -5.32 4.68 12.81
N TRP A 76 -4.94 5.57 13.71
CA TRP A 76 -4.56 5.18 15.07
C TRP A 76 -5.69 4.48 15.82
N ALA A 77 -6.94 4.87 15.59
CA ALA A 77 -8.12 4.22 16.16
C ALA A 77 -8.17 2.70 15.89
N LEU A 78 -7.69 2.22 14.72
CA LEU A 78 -7.63 0.80 14.41
C LEU A 78 -6.50 0.09 15.18
N VAL A 79 -5.40 0.81 15.45
CA VAL A 79 -4.32 0.28 16.31
C VAL A 79 -4.81 0.11 17.74
N GLU A 80 -5.51 1.11 18.30
CA GLU A 80 -6.08 1.04 19.63
C GLU A 80 -7.16 -0.03 19.76
N LYS A 81 -7.98 -0.19 18.73
CA LYS A 81 -9.14 -1.11 18.76
C LYS A 81 -8.75 -2.58 18.73
N TYR A 82 -7.77 -2.96 17.90
CA TYR A 82 -7.41 -4.37 17.69
C TYR A 82 -5.95 -4.61 17.26
N GLY A 83 -5.09 -3.60 17.31
CA GLY A 83 -3.68 -3.73 16.93
C GLY A 83 -3.40 -3.51 15.43
N GLY A 84 -4.33 -2.94 14.67
CA GLY A 84 -4.13 -2.61 13.26
C GLY A 84 -3.77 -3.83 12.41
N TRP A 85 -2.64 -3.78 11.70
CA TRP A 85 -2.20 -4.87 10.81
C TRP A 85 -1.92 -6.21 11.51
N LEU A 86 -1.88 -6.26 12.85
CA LEU A 86 -1.76 -7.53 13.59
C LEU A 86 -3.03 -8.38 13.50
N ASP A 87 -4.19 -7.75 13.43
CA ASP A 87 -5.48 -8.43 13.38
C ASP A 87 -6.03 -8.50 11.95
N ARG A 88 -6.69 -9.62 11.62
CA ARG A 88 -7.32 -9.83 10.31
C ARG A 88 -8.45 -8.83 10.01
N GLN A 89 -9.06 -8.23 11.03
CA GLN A 89 -10.12 -7.22 10.88
C GLN A 89 -9.65 -6.03 10.02
N VAL A 90 -8.37 -5.71 10.04
CA VAL A 90 -7.80 -4.63 9.20
C VAL A 90 -8.04 -4.86 7.69
N VAL A 91 -8.15 -6.10 7.26
CA VAL A 91 -8.41 -6.44 5.85
C VAL A 91 -9.82 -5.98 5.43
N GLU A 92 -10.80 -6.19 6.30
CA GLU A 92 -12.18 -5.77 6.07
C GLU A 92 -12.30 -4.23 6.14
N ASP A 93 -11.64 -3.62 7.11
CA ASP A 93 -11.63 -2.16 7.28
C ASP A 93 -10.90 -1.48 6.12
N PHE A 94 -9.82 -2.08 5.61
CA PHE A 94 -9.15 -1.61 4.40
C PHE A 94 -10.02 -1.79 3.16
N ALA A 95 -10.74 -2.90 3.05
CA ALA A 95 -11.69 -3.14 1.95
C ALA A 95 -12.81 -2.10 1.94
N TYR A 96 -13.31 -1.70 3.12
CA TYR A 96 -14.29 -0.63 3.27
C TYR A 96 -13.73 0.71 2.77
N PHE A 97 -12.54 1.10 3.26
CA PHE A 97 -11.86 2.32 2.85
C PHE A 97 -11.56 2.34 1.34
N SER A 98 -10.90 1.30 0.83
CA SER A 98 -10.51 1.23 -0.58
C SER A 98 -11.73 1.23 -1.50
N GLY A 99 -12.78 0.49 -1.14
CA GLY A 99 -14.04 0.48 -1.89
C GLY A 99 -14.70 1.85 -1.98
N TYR A 100 -14.73 2.58 -0.88
CA TYR A 100 -15.23 3.96 -0.86
C TYR A 100 -14.40 4.87 -1.78
N ILE A 101 -13.08 4.87 -1.65
CA ILE A 101 -12.19 5.72 -2.46
C ILE A 101 -12.27 5.39 -3.95
N ILE A 102 -12.25 4.10 -4.29
CA ILE A 102 -12.32 3.65 -5.69
C ILE A 102 -13.68 4.06 -6.29
N ASN A 103 -14.78 3.86 -5.58
CA ASN A 103 -16.10 4.24 -6.05
C ASN A 103 -16.25 5.76 -6.21
N GLU A 104 -15.67 6.56 -5.31
CA GLU A 104 -15.68 8.02 -5.36
C GLU A 104 -14.98 8.55 -6.62
N PHE A 105 -13.85 7.94 -7.01
CA PHE A 105 -13.00 8.44 -8.10
C PHE A 105 -13.00 7.58 -9.38
N LYS A 106 -13.82 6.54 -9.48
CA LYS A 106 -13.85 5.57 -10.59
C LYS A 106 -13.96 6.18 -11.99
N ASP A 107 -14.66 7.30 -12.11
CA ASP A 107 -14.86 7.98 -13.38
C ASP A 107 -13.68 8.88 -13.79
N LYS A 108 -12.88 9.30 -12.80
CA LYS A 108 -11.77 10.25 -12.95
C LYS A 108 -10.39 9.60 -12.92
N VAL A 109 -10.22 8.54 -12.14
CA VAL A 109 -8.93 7.88 -11.92
C VAL A 109 -8.93 6.50 -12.58
N LYS A 110 -7.94 6.24 -13.43
CA LYS A 110 -7.76 4.96 -14.13
C LYS A 110 -6.53 4.17 -13.65
N LEU A 111 -5.61 4.84 -12.96
CA LEU A 111 -4.35 4.24 -12.51
C LEU A 111 -4.29 4.19 -10.99
N TRP A 112 -4.18 2.97 -10.46
CA TRP A 112 -4.26 2.71 -9.02
C TRP A 112 -3.06 1.93 -8.50
N THR A 113 -2.60 2.30 -7.31
CA THR A 113 -1.62 1.54 -6.54
C THR A 113 -2.25 1.18 -5.20
N THR A 114 -2.20 -0.08 -4.81
CA THR A 114 -2.85 -0.54 -3.57
C THR A 114 -2.05 -0.14 -2.33
N ILE A 115 -0.90 -0.79 -2.12
CA ILE A 115 -0.04 -0.60 -0.96
C ILE A 115 1.34 -0.15 -1.45
N ASN A 116 1.85 0.95 -0.86
CA ASN A 116 3.19 1.41 -1.15
C ASN A 116 4.22 0.59 -0.39
N GLU A 117 5.20 0.05 -1.12
CA GLU A 117 6.40 -0.63 -0.58
C GLU A 117 6.12 -1.61 0.56
N GLN A 118 5.20 -2.56 0.34
CA GLN A 118 4.88 -3.59 1.33
C GLN A 118 6.12 -4.30 1.87
N SER A 119 7.12 -4.56 1.02
CA SER A 119 8.40 -5.16 1.42
C SER A 119 9.14 -4.31 2.48
N ILE A 120 9.08 -2.98 2.38
CA ILE A 120 9.66 -2.06 3.36
C ILE A 120 8.82 -2.03 4.64
N ILE A 121 7.48 -2.06 4.54
CA ILE A 121 6.62 -2.15 5.71
C ILE A 121 6.97 -3.42 6.51
N VAL A 122 7.05 -4.56 5.84
CA VAL A 122 7.37 -5.85 6.47
C VAL A 122 8.80 -5.88 7.01
N GLN A 123 9.76 -5.23 6.35
CA GLN A 123 11.13 -5.12 6.85
C GLN A 123 11.21 -4.30 8.15
N TYR A 124 10.47 -3.21 8.25
CA TYR A 124 10.43 -2.29 9.39
C TYR A 124 9.08 -2.38 10.14
N TRP A 125 8.50 -3.57 10.22
CA TRP A 125 7.14 -3.81 10.70
C TRP A 125 6.87 -3.27 12.10
N THR A 126 7.84 -3.34 13.02
CA THR A 126 7.67 -2.87 14.38
C THR A 126 7.40 -1.36 14.49
N GLN A 127 8.00 -0.58 13.58
CA GLN A 127 7.81 0.87 13.52
C GLN A 127 6.65 1.26 12.60
N LYS A 128 6.57 0.63 11.42
CA LYS A 128 5.58 0.98 10.38
C LYS A 128 4.15 0.52 10.69
N CYS A 129 4.01 -0.51 11.53
CA CYS A 129 2.70 -1.03 11.95
C CYS A 129 2.36 -0.73 13.41
N PHE A 130 3.13 0.13 14.08
CA PHE A 130 2.90 0.55 15.48
C PHE A 130 2.82 -0.62 16.46
N ILE A 131 3.76 -1.58 16.34
CA ILE A 131 3.73 -2.83 17.10
C ILE A 131 4.06 -2.59 18.59
N PRO A 132 3.23 -3.03 19.53
CA PRO A 132 3.51 -2.99 20.96
C PRO A 132 4.82 -3.70 21.30
N GLU A 133 5.51 -3.24 22.34
CA GLU A 133 6.86 -3.72 22.70
C GLU A 133 6.89 -5.22 22.99
N GLU A 134 5.86 -5.74 23.66
CA GLU A 134 5.70 -7.16 24.01
C GLU A 134 5.65 -8.08 22.79
N HIS A 135 5.27 -7.56 21.60
CA HIS A 135 5.16 -8.32 20.35
C HIS A 135 6.37 -8.20 19.41
N ARG A 136 7.28 -7.24 19.65
CA ARG A 136 8.38 -6.91 18.73
C ARG A 136 9.38 -8.03 18.49
N ASN A 137 9.48 -8.98 19.42
CA ASN A 137 10.38 -10.14 19.30
C ASN A 137 9.72 -11.35 18.62
N ASN A 138 8.42 -11.28 18.31
CA ASN A 138 7.72 -12.37 17.63
C ASN A 138 7.74 -12.18 16.10
N ASN A 139 8.79 -12.66 15.46
CA ASN A 139 8.97 -12.53 14.00
C ASN A 139 7.89 -13.25 13.16
N GLN A 140 7.12 -14.19 13.72
CA GLN A 140 5.99 -14.80 13.02
C GLN A 140 4.92 -13.74 12.69
N LEU A 141 4.69 -12.77 13.58
CA LEU A 141 3.74 -11.67 13.37
C LEU A 141 4.11 -10.80 12.17
N ARG A 142 5.38 -10.65 11.89
CA ARG A 142 5.87 -9.95 10.68
C ARG A 142 5.29 -10.55 9.39
N TYR A 143 5.30 -11.88 9.30
CA TYR A 143 4.77 -12.58 8.12
C TYR A 143 3.24 -12.70 8.15
N GLN A 144 2.65 -12.68 9.35
CA GLN A 144 1.20 -12.56 9.49
C GLN A 144 0.69 -11.22 8.97
N ILE A 145 1.36 -10.11 9.33
CA ILE A 145 1.09 -8.77 8.79
C ILE A 145 1.21 -8.78 7.25
N ASN A 146 2.28 -9.39 6.73
CA ASN A 146 2.45 -9.54 5.29
C ASN A 146 1.27 -10.25 4.64
N HIS A 147 0.76 -11.30 5.28
CA HIS A 147 -0.41 -12.04 4.78
C HIS A 147 -1.67 -11.17 4.77
N HIS A 148 -1.93 -10.41 5.84
CA HIS A 148 -3.07 -9.48 5.89
C HIS A 148 -2.97 -8.43 4.78
N MET A 149 -1.77 -7.87 4.54
CA MET A 149 -1.55 -6.93 3.45
C MET A 149 -1.76 -7.55 2.06
N ASN A 150 -1.36 -8.81 1.85
CA ASN A 150 -1.63 -9.53 0.60
C ASN A 150 -3.13 -9.69 0.35
N LEU A 151 -3.91 -10.01 1.38
CA LEU A 151 -5.36 -10.10 1.28
C LEU A 151 -6.00 -8.73 0.97
N ALA A 152 -5.55 -7.69 1.65
CA ALA A 152 -6.00 -6.32 1.43
C ALA A 152 -5.69 -5.85 -0.01
N HIS A 153 -4.47 -6.13 -0.51
CA HIS A 153 -4.08 -5.90 -1.89
C HIS A 153 -5.02 -6.61 -2.88
N ALA A 154 -5.25 -7.90 -2.68
CA ALA A 154 -6.10 -8.70 -3.59
C ALA A 154 -7.55 -8.17 -3.65
N ILE A 155 -8.11 -7.78 -2.50
CA ILE A 155 -9.45 -7.19 -2.43
C ILE A 155 -9.49 -5.85 -3.19
N ALA A 156 -8.53 -4.96 -2.95
CA ALA A 156 -8.47 -3.68 -3.65
C ALA A 156 -8.29 -3.85 -5.17
N CYS A 157 -7.47 -4.81 -5.61
CA CYS A 157 -7.35 -5.14 -7.04
C CYS A 157 -8.69 -5.58 -7.64
N LYS A 158 -9.41 -6.46 -6.94
CA LYS A 158 -10.75 -6.90 -7.35
C LYS A 158 -11.70 -5.72 -7.46
N GLN A 159 -11.73 -4.84 -6.46
CA GLN A 159 -12.58 -3.65 -6.46
C GLN A 159 -12.28 -2.73 -7.66
N VAL A 160 -11.01 -2.48 -7.99
CA VAL A 160 -10.66 -1.67 -9.17
C VAL A 160 -11.16 -2.33 -10.46
N HIS A 161 -10.96 -3.64 -10.62
CA HIS A 161 -11.40 -4.36 -11.82
C HIS A 161 -12.93 -4.36 -11.97
N GLU A 162 -13.68 -4.40 -10.87
CA GLU A 162 -15.13 -4.41 -10.87
C GLU A 162 -15.75 -3.02 -11.04
N LEU A 163 -15.15 -2.00 -10.42
CA LEU A 163 -15.74 -0.66 -10.33
C LEU A 163 -15.22 0.33 -11.36
N VAL A 164 -14.00 0.12 -11.90
CA VAL A 164 -13.34 1.08 -12.80
C VAL A 164 -13.16 0.49 -14.20
N PRO A 165 -14.06 0.77 -15.14
CA PRO A 165 -13.91 0.29 -16.51
C PRO A 165 -12.58 0.75 -17.14
N GLY A 166 -11.75 -0.23 -17.57
CA GLY A 166 -10.41 0.03 -18.10
C GLY A 166 -9.37 0.45 -17.07
N GLY A 167 -9.72 0.38 -15.78
CA GLY A 167 -8.79 0.67 -14.69
C GLY A 167 -7.61 -0.30 -14.64
N LYS A 168 -6.44 0.23 -14.29
CA LYS A 168 -5.22 -0.55 -14.07
C LYS A 168 -4.81 -0.42 -12.61
N VAL A 169 -4.45 -1.55 -11.99
CA VAL A 169 -4.06 -1.59 -10.59
C VAL A 169 -2.85 -2.47 -10.39
N GLY A 170 -2.02 -2.07 -9.44
CA GLY A 170 -0.84 -2.83 -9.02
C GLY A 170 -0.37 -2.41 -7.65
N ALA A 171 0.83 -2.82 -7.28
CA ALA A 171 1.51 -2.37 -6.09
C ALA A 171 2.79 -1.60 -6.46
N ALA A 172 3.22 -0.70 -5.59
CA ALA A 172 4.56 -0.14 -5.68
C ALA A 172 5.47 -0.95 -4.75
N LEU A 173 6.38 -1.72 -5.31
CA LEU A 173 7.25 -2.60 -4.54
C LEU A 173 8.68 -2.06 -4.47
N GLY A 174 9.23 -2.04 -3.25
CA GLY A 174 10.65 -1.80 -3.03
C GLY A 174 11.46 -3.04 -3.44
N TYR A 175 11.92 -3.10 -4.68
CA TYR A 175 12.72 -4.21 -5.19
C TYR A 175 14.22 -3.97 -4.94
N SER A 176 14.91 -4.99 -4.42
CA SER A 176 16.36 -4.94 -4.19
C SER A 176 17.02 -6.07 -4.98
N PRO A 177 17.76 -5.77 -6.06
CA PRO A 177 18.53 -6.79 -6.76
C PRO A 177 19.53 -7.49 -5.83
N ILE A 178 19.61 -8.81 -5.90
CA ILE A 178 20.53 -9.61 -5.07
C ILE A 178 21.39 -10.44 -6.01
N TYR A 179 22.69 -10.26 -5.88
CA TYR A 179 23.69 -10.96 -6.69
C TYR A 179 24.54 -11.88 -5.81
N PRO A 180 24.95 -13.05 -6.30
CA PRO A 180 25.91 -13.90 -5.58
C PRO A 180 27.28 -13.22 -5.54
N LEU A 181 28.00 -13.44 -4.46
CA LEU A 181 29.38 -12.91 -4.31
C LEU A 181 30.34 -13.53 -5.34
N THR A 182 30.18 -14.83 -5.59
CA THR A 182 30.92 -15.60 -6.59
C THR A 182 30.00 -16.56 -7.31
N SER A 183 30.51 -17.25 -8.34
CA SER A 183 29.79 -18.33 -9.06
C SER A 183 29.78 -19.69 -8.32
N LYS A 184 30.27 -19.73 -7.07
CA LYS A 184 30.21 -20.95 -6.28
C LYS A 184 28.76 -21.32 -5.93
N PRO A 185 28.41 -22.62 -5.88
CA PRO A 185 27.06 -23.06 -5.57
C PRO A 185 26.51 -22.47 -4.26
N GLU A 186 27.33 -22.34 -3.23
CA GLU A 186 26.94 -21.79 -1.92
C GLU A 186 26.51 -20.32 -2.02
N ASP A 187 27.27 -19.50 -2.77
CA ASP A 187 26.95 -18.09 -2.99
C ASP A 187 25.69 -17.92 -3.86
N MET A 188 25.56 -18.76 -4.89
CA MET A 188 24.35 -18.77 -5.74
C MET A 188 23.11 -19.13 -4.92
N MET A 189 23.18 -20.16 -4.07
CA MET A 189 22.08 -20.56 -3.19
C MET A 189 21.75 -19.50 -2.15
N ALA A 190 22.76 -18.88 -1.56
CA ALA A 190 22.54 -17.78 -0.61
C ALA A 190 21.84 -16.58 -1.25
N ALA A 191 22.24 -16.19 -2.45
CA ALA A 191 21.60 -15.12 -3.22
C ALA A 191 20.14 -15.47 -3.58
N GLN A 192 19.88 -16.71 -4.02
CA GLN A 192 18.53 -17.19 -4.34
C GLN A 192 17.63 -17.16 -3.11
N ASN A 193 18.08 -17.70 -1.97
CA ASN A 193 17.30 -17.71 -0.73
C ASN A 193 17.00 -16.30 -0.24
N ALA A 194 17.97 -15.39 -0.34
CA ALA A 194 17.75 -13.98 -0.01
C ALA A 194 16.77 -13.31 -0.97
N HIS A 195 16.85 -13.59 -2.27
CA HIS A 195 15.90 -13.12 -3.27
C HIS A 195 14.48 -13.61 -2.97
N ASP A 196 14.32 -14.90 -2.65
CA ASP A 196 13.02 -15.52 -2.38
C ASP A 196 12.30 -14.84 -1.21
N LEU A 197 13.01 -14.54 -0.13
CA LEU A 197 12.44 -13.89 1.06
C LEU A 197 12.27 -12.38 0.90
N ARG A 198 13.15 -11.72 0.13
CA ARG A 198 13.15 -10.26 0.04
C ARG A 198 12.31 -9.71 -1.11
N ASN A 199 12.24 -10.45 -2.21
CA ASN A 199 11.57 -10.04 -3.43
C ASN A 199 10.44 -10.99 -3.87
N ALA A 200 10.73 -12.27 -4.10
CA ALA A 200 9.80 -13.21 -4.68
C ALA A 200 8.58 -13.46 -3.77
N LEU A 201 8.75 -13.43 -2.44
CA LEU A 201 7.67 -13.54 -1.46
C LEU A 201 6.51 -12.56 -1.71
N TYR A 202 6.81 -11.39 -2.29
CA TYR A 202 5.83 -10.37 -2.67
C TYR A 202 5.44 -10.48 -4.14
N LEU A 203 6.43 -10.55 -5.03
CA LEU A 203 6.21 -10.57 -6.48
C LEU A 203 5.35 -11.76 -6.92
N ASP A 204 5.59 -12.94 -6.37
CA ASP A 204 4.86 -14.15 -6.74
C ASP A 204 3.37 -14.04 -6.34
N ILE A 205 3.05 -13.41 -5.20
CA ILE A 205 1.67 -13.11 -4.82
C ILE A 205 1.03 -12.16 -5.83
N TYR A 206 1.72 -11.08 -6.20
CA TYR A 206 1.17 -10.06 -7.09
C TYR A 206 0.96 -10.56 -8.52
N PHE A 207 1.87 -11.39 -9.03
CA PHE A 207 1.84 -11.86 -10.42
C PHE A 207 1.29 -13.26 -10.61
N LYS A 208 1.39 -14.14 -9.59
CA LYS A 208 0.99 -15.55 -9.68
C LYS A 208 -0.17 -15.90 -8.75
N GLY A 209 -0.51 -15.04 -7.79
CA GLY A 209 -1.54 -15.29 -6.78
C GLY A 209 -1.18 -16.37 -5.76
N MET A 210 0.11 -16.72 -5.64
CA MET A 210 0.59 -17.76 -4.73
C MET A 210 1.94 -17.40 -4.12
N TYR A 211 2.21 -17.92 -2.94
CA TYR A 211 3.52 -17.76 -2.30
C TYR A 211 4.62 -18.53 -3.02
N THR A 212 5.82 -17.97 -3.03
CA THR A 212 7.05 -18.64 -3.45
C THR A 212 7.26 -19.89 -2.60
N LYS A 213 7.32 -21.07 -3.24
CA LYS A 213 7.40 -22.36 -2.54
C LYS A 213 8.62 -22.46 -1.62
N SER A 214 9.80 -22.05 -2.10
CA SER A 214 11.04 -22.06 -1.31
C SER A 214 10.97 -21.14 -0.09
N ALA A 215 10.38 -19.94 -0.24
CA ALA A 215 10.15 -19.03 0.87
C ALA A 215 9.21 -19.64 1.91
N MET A 216 8.10 -20.29 1.49
CA MET A 216 7.16 -20.92 2.42
C MET A 216 7.79 -22.09 3.17
N ILE A 217 8.56 -22.95 2.51
CA ILE A 217 9.32 -24.02 3.17
C ILE A 217 10.26 -23.47 4.25
N TYR A 218 10.95 -22.36 3.94
CA TYR A 218 11.81 -21.69 4.92
C TYR A 218 11.01 -21.16 6.11
N LEU A 219 9.90 -20.46 5.86
CA LEU A 219 9.06 -19.90 6.92
C LEU A 219 8.46 -20.96 7.82
N GLU A 220 7.96 -22.08 7.24
CA GLU A 220 7.42 -23.21 7.98
C GLU A 220 8.48 -23.87 8.86
N LYS A 221 9.65 -24.16 8.29
CA LYS A 221 10.78 -24.78 9.01
C LYS A 221 11.23 -23.94 10.23
N HIS A 222 11.09 -22.62 10.17
CA HIS A 222 11.48 -21.72 11.23
C HIS A 222 10.32 -21.24 12.11
N GLY A 223 9.12 -21.76 11.93
CA GLY A 223 7.93 -21.37 12.71
C GLY A 223 7.47 -19.94 12.43
N LEU A 224 7.77 -19.40 11.24
CA LEU A 224 7.49 -18.02 10.82
C LEU A 224 6.31 -17.91 9.85
N ALA A 225 5.77 -19.03 9.37
CA ALA A 225 4.67 -19.02 8.40
C ALA A 225 3.42 -18.32 8.97
N PRO A 226 2.68 -17.55 8.13
CA PRO A 226 1.40 -16.97 8.53
C PRO A 226 0.37 -18.11 8.82
N ARG A 227 -0.62 -17.79 9.67
CA ARG A 227 -1.68 -18.72 10.10
C ARG A 227 -3.02 -18.35 9.49
#